data_a77fbe9e29710b26d73a0f5521d8da6a
#
_entry.id   a77fbe9e29710b26d73a0f5521d8da6a
#
_cell.length_a   1.000
_cell.length_b   1.000
_cell.length_c   1.000
_cell.angle_alpha   90.00
_cell.angle_beta   90.00
_cell.angle_gamma   90.00
#
_symmetry.space_group_name_H-M   'P 1'
#
loop_
_entity.id
_entity.type
_entity.pdbx_description
1 polymer ?
#
loop_
_entity_poly.entity_id
_entity_poly.type
_entity_poly.pdbx_seq_one_letter_code
_entity_poly.pdbx_strand_id
1 'polypeptide(L)'
;VLLRYNKSFKEKHNLEVLLGMDINKEQYHYINGHGRGGPSDNIYYYNPNINQPIKNHGYGDYENWESMTSYYSDFREKTMLSYFTRVGYNYKQRYLVEGTLRRDGSSTFGEDHRWATFPSVAVGWAFSEEPFMRWASWLDWGKLRASYGTSGQIFTDEYLAHGLMSVDSDAFMENNGMIPNTMISPDLTWEKSEQYDIGLDLDMFDYRLKMK
;
A
#
# COMPACT_ATOMS: atom_id res chain seq x y z
N VAL A 1 1.86 -8.46 -15.66
CA VAL A 1 1.48 -9.49 -16.63
C VAL A 1 0.20 -10.16 -16.18
N LEU A 2 -0.74 -10.40 -17.13
CA LEU A 2 -2.07 -10.96 -16.86
C LEU A 2 -2.38 -12.06 -17.86
N LEU A 3 -2.83 -13.23 -17.37
CA LEU A 3 -3.37 -14.32 -18.16
C LEU A 3 -4.81 -14.58 -17.72
N ARG A 4 -5.74 -14.49 -18.66
CA ARG A 4 -7.17 -14.74 -18.42
C ARG A 4 -7.64 -15.92 -19.25
N TYR A 5 -8.37 -16.83 -18.61
CA TYR A 5 -9.02 -17.95 -19.23
C TYR A 5 -10.49 -17.97 -18.87
N ASN A 6 -11.36 -17.92 -19.89
CA ASN A 6 -12.81 -17.94 -19.73
C ASN A 6 -13.35 -19.12 -20.50
N LYS A 7 -14.18 -19.94 -19.87
CA LYS A 7 -14.84 -21.07 -20.55
C LYS A 7 -16.24 -21.28 -20.02
N SER A 8 -17.19 -21.40 -20.96
CA SER A 8 -18.56 -21.81 -20.68
C SER A 8 -18.78 -23.25 -21.14
N PHE A 9 -19.39 -24.05 -20.24
CA PHE A 9 -19.70 -25.47 -20.52
C PHE A 9 -21.22 -25.65 -20.45
N LYS A 10 -21.78 -26.32 -21.47
CA LYS A 10 -23.20 -26.68 -21.50
C LYS A 10 -24.14 -25.52 -21.19
N GLU A 11 -23.77 -24.27 -21.56
CA GLU A 11 -24.54 -23.05 -21.33
C GLU A 11 -24.92 -22.75 -19.87
N LYS A 12 -24.50 -23.58 -18.93
CA LYS A 12 -24.86 -23.51 -17.50
C LYS A 12 -23.69 -23.26 -16.56
N HIS A 13 -22.50 -23.59 -16.99
CA HIS A 13 -21.30 -23.50 -16.19
C HIS A 13 -20.35 -22.47 -16.80
N ASN A 14 -20.05 -21.42 -16.07
CA ASN A 14 -19.08 -20.43 -16.50
C ASN A 14 -17.90 -20.45 -15.52
N LEU A 15 -16.72 -20.68 -16.07
CA LEU A 15 -15.46 -20.66 -15.33
C LEU A 15 -14.61 -19.50 -15.83
N GLU A 16 -14.13 -18.70 -14.92
CA GLU A 16 -13.15 -17.66 -15.16
C GLU A 16 -11.93 -17.92 -14.28
N VAL A 17 -10.74 -17.91 -14.89
CA VAL A 17 -9.47 -18.02 -14.19
C VAL A 17 -8.60 -16.85 -14.60
N LEU A 18 -8.08 -16.14 -13.63
CA LEU A 18 -7.14 -15.04 -13.81
C LEU A 18 -5.86 -15.36 -13.04
N LEU A 19 -4.73 -15.31 -13.73
CA LEU A 19 -3.40 -15.38 -13.14
C LEU A 19 -2.69 -14.06 -13.42
N GLY A 20 -2.06 -13.52 -12.42
CA GLY A 20 -1.37 -12.24 -12.56
C GLY A 20 -0.07 -12.18 -11.77
N MET A 21 0.81 -11.34 -12.28
CA MET A 21 2.05 -10.93 -11.65
C MET A 21 2.20 -9.42 -11.83
N ASP A 22 2.53 -8.74 -10.77
CA ASP A 22 2.81 -7.30 -10.74
C ASP A 22 4.15 -7.04 -10.06
N ILE A 23 4.91 -6.12 -10.64
CA ILE A 23 6.18 -5.62 -10.07
C ILE A 23 6.06 -4.11 -10.01
N ASN A 24 6.18 -3.57 -8.82
CA ASN A 24 6.23 -2.14 -8.59
C ASN A 24 7.56 -1.77 -7.94
N LYS A 25 8.27 -0.81 -8.53
CA LYS A 25 9.49 -0.23 -7.97
C LYS A 25 9.27 1.26 -7.83
N GLU A 26 9.31 1.74 -6.59
CA GLU A 26 9.19 3.15 -6.26
C GLU A 26 10.54 3.67 -5.80
N GLN A 27 10.93 4.82 -6.36
CA GLN A 27 12.12 5.55 -5.97
C GLN A 27 11.71 6.97 -5.59
N TYR A 28 12.11 7.39 -4.42
CA TYR A 28 11.90 8.72 -3.91
C TYR A 28 13.22 9.41 -3.76
N HIS A 29 13.37 10.55 -4.40
CA HIS A 29 14.56 11.38 -4.32
C HIS A 29 14.14 12.77 -3.85
N TYR A 30 14.65 13.18 -2.71
CA TYR A 30 14.34 14.47 -2.09
C TYR A 30 15.62 15.29 -1.97
N ILE A 31 15.55 16.54 -2.41
CA ILE A 31 16.63 17.53 -2.27
C ILE A 31 16.01 18.79 -1.67
N ASN A 32 16.57 19.26 -0.58
CA ASN A 32 16.17 20.50 0.07
C ASN A 32 17.39 21.41 0.21
N GLY A 33 17.25 22.66 -0.23
CA GLY A 33 18.21 23.71 0.00
C GLY A 33 17.60 24.81 0.85
N HIS A 34 18.27 25.21 1.91
CA HIS A 34 17.84 26.29 2.78
C HIS A 34 18.92 27.36 2.84
N GLY A 35 18.54 28.61 2.62
CA GLY A 35 19.42 29.76 2.74
C GLY A 35 18.81 30.84 3.64
N ARG A 36 19.65 31.54 4.40
CA ARG A 36 19.26 32.68 5.24
C ARG A 36 20.15 33.88 4.92
N GLY A 37 19.77 35.07 5.39
CA GLY A 37 20.60 36.28 5.29
C GLY A 37 20.72 36.80 3.85
N GLY A 38 19.61 36.78 3.11
CA GLY A 38 19.55 37.42 1.80
C GLY A 38 19.81 38.92 1.87
N PRO A 39 20.31 39.54 0.81
CA PRO A 39 20.74 40.95 0.80
C PRO A 39 19.58 41.95 0.93
N SER A 40 18.34 41.55 0.69
CA SER A 40 17.16 42.40 0.77
C SER A 40 15.87 41.60 0.80
N ASP A 41 14.88 42.03 1.58
CA ASP A 41 13.54 41.44 1.64
C ASP A 41 12.75 41.60 0.32
N ASN A 42 13.21 42.45 -0.58
CA ASN A 42 12.60 42.68 -1.89
C ASN A 42 13.06 41.70 -2.97
N ILE A 43 14.00 40.82 -2.66
CA ILE A 43 14.52 39.82 -3.57
C ILE A 43 13.88 38.47 -3.28
N TYR A 44 12.97 38.01 -4.15
CA TYR A 44 12.23 36.79 -3.99
C TYR A 44 12.98 35.52 -4.44
N TYR A 45 14.14 35.68 -5.09
CA TYR A 45 14.96 34.58 -5.55
C TYR A 45 16.29 34.56 -4.79
N TYR A 46 16.50 33.50 -4.04
CA TYR A 46 17.75 33.31 -3.31
C TYR A 46 18.68 32.34 -4.06
N ASN A 47 19.88 32.81 -4.33
CA ASN A 47 20.97 31.89 -4.59
C ASN A 47 21.67 31.63 -3.24
N PRO A 48 21.55 30.40 -2.67
CA PRO A 48 22.11 30.13 -1.35
C PRO A 48 23.64 30.32 -1.28
N ASN A 49 24.32 30.31 -2.45
CA ASN A 49 25.76 30.53 -2.50
C ASN A 49 26.21 31.98 -2.31
N ILE A 50 25.28 32.93 -2.37
CA ILE A 50 25.59 34.36 -2.15
C ILE A 50 25.26 34.84 -0.73
N ASN A 51 24.68 33.99 0.08
CA ASN A 51 24.37 34.34 1.46
C ASN A 51 25.65 34.49 2.27
N GLN A 52 25.79 35.60 2.97
CA GLN A 52 26.94 35.84 3.83
C GLN A 52 26.73 35.09 5.17
N PRO A 53 27.77 34.49 5.75
CA PRO A 53 27.67 33.92 7.08
C PRO A 53 27.44 35.06 8.09
N ILE A 54 26.49 34.87 9.04
CA ILE A 54 26.25 35.80 10.12
C ILE A 54 27.13 35.41 11.28
N LYS A 55 27.79 36.42 11.83
CA LYS A 55 28.58 36.30 13.05
C LYS A 55 27.61 36.32 14.23
N ASN A 56 27.40 35.15 14.88
CA ASN A 56 26.64 35.12 16.12
C ASN A 56 27.51 35.64 17.27
N HIS A 57 27.09 36.75 17.86
CA HIS A 57 27.67 37.23 19.12
C HIS A 57 27.09 36.41 20.27
N GLY A 58 27.68 35.25 20.55
CA GLY A 58 27.38 34.50 21.77
C GLY A 58 28.01 35.16 22.99
N TYR A 59 27.45 34.89 24.18
CA TYR A 59 28.04 35.27 25.46
C TYR A 59 29.33 34.46 25.67
N GLY A 60 30.47 35.06 25.31
CA GLY A 60 31.79 34.45 25.41
C GLY A 60 32.63 34.74 24.17
N ASP A 61 33.94 34.81 24.34
CA ASP A 61 34.93 35.19 23.31
C ASP A 61 35.09 34.26 22.12
N TYR A 62 34.14 33.36 21.88
CA TYR A 62 34.15 32.42 20.74
C TYR A 62 33.24 32.95 19.65
N GLU A 63 33.84 33.36 18.53
CA GLU A 63 33.12 33.67 17.29
C GLU A 63 32.65 32.42 16.59
N ASN A 64 31.39 32.02 16.81
CA ASN A 64 30.77 30.94 16.05
C ASN A 64 30.20 31.47 14.73
N TRP A 65 30.76 31.05 13.62
CA TRP A 65 30.22 31.30 12.29
C TRP A 65 29.20 30.20 11.97
N GLU A 66 27.92 30.56 11.92
CA GLU A 66 26.90 29.63 11.43
C GLU A 66 26.80 29.66 9.92
N SER A 67 26.81 28.50 9.30
CA SER A 67 26.52 28.40 7.88
C SER A 67 25.07 28.85 7.61
N MET A 68 24.93 29.85 6.74
CA MET A 68 23.64 30.40 6.33
C MET A 68 22.96 29.55 5.27
N THR A 69 23.62 28.50 4.83
CA THR A 69 23.16 27.63 3.78
C THR A 69 23.26 26.18 4.25
N SER A 70 22.17 25.45 4.13
CA SER A 70 22.15 24.00 4.36
C SER A 70 21.51 23.28 3.19
N TYR A 71 22.04 22.13 2.90
CA TYR A 71 21.52 21.21 1.90
C TYR A 71 21.24 19.87 2.56
N TYR A 72 20.13 19.31 2.21
CA TYR A 72 19.75 17.97 2.64
C TYR A 72 19.27 17.18 1.43
N SER A 73 19.72 15.97 1.29
CA SER A 73 19.21 15.04 0.28
C SER A 73 18.85 13.70 0.93
N ASP A 74 17.77 13.12 0.46
CA ASP A 74 17.31 11.82 0.88
C ASP A 74 16.96 10.99 -0.36
N PHE A 75 17.30 9.72 -0.31
CA PHE A 75 16.97 8.75 -1.36
C PHE A 75 16.37 7.51 -0.72
N ARG A 76 15.20 7.14 -1.19
CA ARG A 76 14.49 5.95 -0.73
C ARG A 76 14.05 5.12 -1.91
N GLU A 77 14.12 3.83 -1.73
CA GLU A 77 13.68 2.87 -2.74
C GLU A 77 12.90 1.75 -2.06
N LYS A 78 11.75 1.39 -2.66
CA LYS A 78 11.05 0.17 -2.30
C LYS A 78 10.62 -0.60 -3.54
N THR A 79 10.66 -1.91 -3.44
CA THR A 79 10.22 -2.82 -4.50
C THR A 79 9.16 -3.75 -3.94
N MET A 80 8.09 -3.92 -4.68
CA MET A 80 7.01 -4.85 -4.37
C MET A 80 6.80 -5.81 -5.53
N LEU A 81 6.68 -7.09 -5.23
CA LEU A 81 6.40 -8.16 -6.17
C LEU A 81 5.15 -8.91 -5.70
N SER A 82 4.16 -9.00 -6.57
CA SER A 82 2.87 -9.61 -6.28
C SER A 82 2.55 -10.72 -7.29
N TYR A 83 2.07 -11.84 -6.77
CA TYR A 83 1.46 -12.90 -7.57
C TYR A 83 0.01 -13.05 -7.12
N PHE A 84 -0.90 -13.19 -8.05
CA PHE A 84 -2.30 -13.39 -7.71
C PHE A 84 -3.01 -14.33 -8.66
N THR A 85 -3.94 -15.07 -8.08
CA THR A 85 -4.82 -16.00 -8.78
C THR A 85 -6.24 -15.69 -8.34
N ARG A 86 -7.15 -15.61 -9.30
CA ARG A 86 -8.59 -15.50 -9.07
C ARG A 86 -9.30 -16.56 -9.87
N VAL A 87 -10.19 -17.30 -9.23
CA VAL A 87 -11.03 -18.30 -9.84
C VAL A 87 -12.48 -17.95 -9.55
N GLY A 88 -13.24 -17.67 -10.59
CA GLY A 88 -14.68 -17.43 -10.53
C GLY A 88 -15.43 -18.58 -11.18
N TYR A 89 -16.44 -19.06 -10.50
CA TYR A 89 -17.34 -20.07 -11.03
C TYR A 89 -18.78 -19.64 -10.85
N ASN A 90 -19.56 -19.78 -11.93
CA ASN A 90 -20.97 -19.44 -11.95
C ASN A 90 -21.76 -20.61 -12.55
N TYR A 91 -22.71 -21.11 -11.79
CA TYR A 91 -23.62 -22.16 -12.23
C TYR A 91 -25.02 -21.61 -12.46
N LYS A 92 -25.51 -21.67 -13.71
CA LYS A 92 -26.84 -21.20 -14.15
C LYS A 92 -27.16 -19.73 -13.75
N GLN A 93 -26.14 -18.92 -13.52
CA GLN A 93 -26.28 -17.57 -12.97
C GLN A 93 -26.98 -17.47 -11.60
N ARG A 94 -27.11 -18.63 -10.90
CA ARG A 94 -27.74 -18.71 -9.58
C ARG A 94 -26.74 -18.86 -8.46
N TYR A 95 -25.72 -19.69 -8.66
CA TYR A 95 -24.68 -19.96 -7.67
C TYR A 95 -23.36 -19.39 -8.17
N LEU A 96 -22.85 -18.42 -7.45
CA LEU A 96 -21.60 -17.76 -7.77
C LEU A 96 -20.61 -18.07 -6.64
N VAL A 97 -19.43 -18.50 -7.01
CA VAL A 97 -18.32 -18.71 -6.08
C VAL A 97 -17.08 -18.07 -6.68
N GLU A 98 -16.39 -17.27 -5.90
CA GLU A 98 -15.14 -16.65 -6.28
C GLU A 98 -14.11 -16.90 -5.20
N GLY A 99 -12.92 -17.30 -5.59
CA GLY A 99 -11.76 -17.43 -4.72
C GLY A 99 -10.60 -16.62 -5.27
N THR A 100 -9.92 -15.88 -4.42
CA THR A 100 -8.70 -15.17 -4.77
C THR A 100 -7.59 -15.54 -3.81
N LEU A 101 -6.40 -15.76 -4.33
CA LEU A 101 -5.18 -15.93 -3.56
C LEU A 101 -4.16 -14.93 -4.07
N ARG A 102 -3.71 -14.05 -3.20
CA ARG A 102 -2.66 -13.07 -3.50
C ARG A 102 -1.47 -13.31 -2.58
N ARG A 103 -0.27 -13.30 -3.15
CA ARG A 103 0.98 -13.39 -2.43
C ARG A 103 1.85 -12.19 -2.79
N ASP A 104 2.13 -11.36 -1.80
CA ASP A 104 2.87 -10.12 -1.95
C ASP A 104 4.19 -10.20 -1.19
N GLY A 105 5.25 -9.70 -1.82
CA GLY A 105 6.57 -9.55 -1.22
C GLY A 105 7.05 -8.11 -1.32
N SER A 106 7.62 -7.58 -0.25
CA SER A 106 8.14 -6.22 -0.17
C SER A 106 9.57 -6.19 0.33
N SER A 107 10.39 -5.31 -0.26
CA SER A 107 11.75 -5.03 0.21
C SER A 107 11.80 -4.28 1.55
N THR A 108 10.68 -3.75 2.01
CA THR A 108 10.55 -3.02 3.29
C THR A 108 10.78 -3.93 4.49
N PHE A 109 10.48 -5.23 4.36
CA PHE A 109 10.57 -6.21 5.43
C PHE A 109 11.89 -7.00 5.41
N GLY A 110 12.27 -7.54 6.56
CA GLY A 110 13.39 -8.47 6.70
C GLY A 110 13.22 -9.73 5.84
N GLU A 111 14.31 -10.48 5.62
CA GLU A 111 14.32 -11.62 4.67
C GLU A 111 13.24 -12.65 4.95
N ASP A 112 13.02 -12.98 6.22
CA ASP A 112 12.09 -14.03 6.65
C ASP A 112 10.62 -13.58 6.62
N HIS A 113 10.37 -12.26 6.58
CA HIS A 113 9.03 -11.66 6.70
C HIS A 113 8.59 -10.89 5.44
N ARG A 114 9.37 -10.95 4.36
CA ARG A 114 9.07 -10.26 3.08
C ARG A 114 7.75 -10.65 2.47
N TRP A 115 7.37 -11.92 2.61
CA TRP A 115 6.24 -12.48 1.89
C TRP A 115 5.03 -12.69 2.80
N ALA A 116 3.88 -12.23 2.33
CA ALA A 116 2.60 -12.53 2.94
C ALA A 116 1.60 -13.06 1.91
N THR A 117 0.64 -13.84 2.40
CA THR A 117 -0.41 -14.43 1.56
C THR A 117 -1.77 -13.99 2.07
N PHE A 118 -2.61 -13.54 1.14
CA PHE A 118 -3.92 -12.96 1.40
C PHE A 118 -4.98 -13.73 0.61
N PRO A 119 -5.63 -14.71 1.24
CA PRO A 119 -6.77 -15.41 0.65
C PRO A 119 -8.05 -14.58 0.77
N SER A 120 -8.94 -14.75 -0.19
CA SER A 120 -10.33 -14.30 -0.09
C SER A 120 -11.28 -15.28 -0.78
N VAL A 121 -12.50 -15.33 -0.30
CA VAL A 121 -13.58 -16.12 -0.87
C VAL A 121 -14.87 -15.33 -0.84
N ALA A 122 -15.65 -15.40 -1.91
CA ALA A 122 -16.98 -14.82 -1.98
C ALA A 122 -17.96 -15.83 -2.56
N VAL A 123 -19.15 -15.84 -2.01
CA VAL A 123 -20.27 -16.68 -2.47
C VAL A 123 -21.49 -15.81 -2.70
N GLY A 124 -22.25 -16.15 -3.73
CA GLY A 124 -23.49 -15.48 -4.06
C GLY A 124 -24.54 -16.49 -4.49
N TRP A 125 -25.76 -16.32 -4.00
CA TRP A 125 -26.89 -17.14 -4.35
C TRP A 125 -28.08 -16.27 -4.79
N ALA A 126 -28.40 -16.33 -6.08
CA ALA A 126 -29.58 -15.70 -6.64
C ALA A 126 -30.82 -16.58 -6.35
N PHE A 127 -31.34 -16.47 -5.16
CA PHE A 127 -32.42 -17.33 -4.66
C PHE A 127 -33.77 -17.06 -5.37
N SER A 128 -33.97 -15.86 -5.92
CA SER A 128 -35.15 -15.54 -6.72
C SER A 128 -35.31 -16.41 -7.96
N GLU A 129 -34.19 -16.91 -8.51
CA GLU A 129 -34.19 -17.78 -9.68
C GLU A 129 -34.55 -19.24 -9.36
N GLU A 130 -34.78 -19.56 -8.09
CA GLU A 130 -35.11 -20.91 -7.66
C GLU A 130 -36.61 -21.21 -7.86
N PRO A 131 -36.93 -22.50 -8.18
CA PRO A 131 -38.32 -22.90 -8.41
C PRO A 131 -39.28 -22.62 -7.24
N PHE A 132 -38.78 -22.69 -6.00
CA PHE A 132 -39.57 -22.45 -4.80
C PHE A 132 -39.94 -20.98 -4.61
N MET A 133 -39.27 -20.04 -5.30
CA MET A 133 -39.58 -18.60 -5.20
C MET A 133 -40.61 -18.12 -6.22
N ARG A 134 -41.11 -18.97 -7.13
CA ARG A 134 -42.09 -18.62 -8.18
C ARG A 134 -43.42 -18.05 -7.66
N TRP A 135 -43.75 -18.31 -6.40
CA TRP A 135 -44.93 -17.75 -5.77
C TRP A 135 -44.78 -16.27 -5.39
N ALA A 136 -43.57 -15.79 -5.24
CA ALA A 136 -43.26 -14.42 -4.82
C ALA A 136 -43.21 -13.46 -6.04
N SER A 137 -44.36 -13.23 -6.67
CA SER A 137 -44.49 -12.38 -7.85
C SER A 137 -44.11 -10.91 -7.61
N TRP A 138 -44.01 -10.50 -6.36
CA TRP A 138 -43.55 -9.17 -5.97
C TRP A 138 -42.03 -9.00 -5.96
N LEU A 139 -41.27 -10.11 -5.97
CA LEU A 139 -39.81 -10.15 -5.97
C LEU A 139 -39.31 -10.37 -7.39
N ASP A 140 -38.73 -9.35 -8.00
CA ASP A 140 -38.17 -9.42 -9.35
C ASP A 140 -36.80 -10.06 -9.33
N TRP A 141 -35.98 -9.72 -8.34
CA TRP A 141 -34.65 -10.30 -8.17
C TRP A 141 -34.23 -10.29 -6.72
N GLY A 142 -33.59 -11.37 -6.28
CA GLY A 142 -33.09 -11.53 -4.92
C GLY A 142 -31.79 -12.33 -4.88
N LYS A 143 -30.78 -11.77 -4.21
CA LYS A 143 -29.46 -12.39 -4.07
C LYS A 143 -28.96 -12.27 -2.65
N LEU A 144 -28.53 -13.40 -2.08
CA LEU A 144 -27.76 -13.45 -0.85
C LEU A 144 -26.27 -13.53 -1.22
N ARG A 145 -25.46 -12.76 -0.55
CA ARG A 145 -23.99 -12.76 -0.73
C ARG A 145 -23.28 -12.84 0.62
N ALA A 146 -22.17 -13.53 0.63
CA ALA A 146 -21.24 -13.55 1.75
C ALA A 146 -19.81 -13.57 1.22
N SER A 147 -18.93 -12.86 1.91
CA SER A 147 -17.51 -12.86 1.59
C SER A 147 -16.67 -12.83 2.84
N TYR A 148 -15.49 -13.40 2.71
CA TYR A 148 -14.41 -13.33 3.67
C TYR A 148 -13.12 -13.03 2.91
N GLY A 149 -12.32 -12.13 3.43
CA GLY A 149 -11.04 -11.83 2.81
C GLY A 149 -10.05 -11.29 3.82
N THR A 150 -8.77 -11.50 3.48
CA THR A 150 -7.66 -10.89 4.19
C THR A 150 -6.95 -9.91 3.27
N SER A 151 -6.47 -8.81 3.83
CA SER A 151 -5.64 -7.83 3.14
C SER A 151 -4.43 -7.48 3.98
N GLY A 152 -3.36 -7.02 3.32
CA GLY A 152 -2.14 -6.60 3.96
C GLY A 152 -1.85 -5.14 3.71
N GLN A 153 -1.26 -4.47 4.70
CA GLN A 153 -0.75 -3.12 4.59
C GLN A 153 0.74 -3.11 4.88
N ILE A 154 1.47 -2.28 4.12
CA ILE A 154 2.91 -2.06 4.28
C ILE A 154 3.09 -0.82 5.15
N PHE A 155 4.08 -0.82 6.04
CA PHE A 155 4.50 0.35 6.78
C PHE A 155 5.11 1.41 5.84
N THR A 156 5.00 2.66 6.24
CA THR A 156 5.44 3.81 5.43
C THR A 156 6.95 3.94 5.36
N ASP A 157 7.66 3.51 6.42
CA ASP A 157 9.12 3.63 6.48
C ASP A 157 9.81 2.41 5.85
N GLU A 158 10.59 2.66 4.79
CA GLU A 158 11.18 1.62 3.95
C GLU A 158 12.30 0.84 4.62
N TYR A 159 12.96 1.39 5.66
CA TYR A 159 14.19 0.84 6.25
C TYR A 159 14.07 0.40 7.71
N LEU A 160 12.87 0.40 8.31
CA LEU A 160 12.66 0.03 9.71
C LEU A 160 13.15 -1.38 10.05
N ALA A 161 12.99 -2.34 9.14
CA ALA A 161 13.45 -3.71 9.37
C ALA A 161 14.98 -3.83 9.34
N HIS A 162 15.66 -2.93 8.63
CA HIS A 162 17.11 -2.98 8.40
C HIS A 162 17.89 -2.08 9.38
N GLY A 163 17.22 -1.09 9.99
CA GLY A 163 17.85 -0.06 10.79
C GLY A 163 18.58 0.99 9.95
N LEU A 164 18.74 2.17 10.51
CA LEU A 164 19.52 3.26 9.93
C LEU A 164 20.73 3.57 10.79
N MET A 165 21.83 3.90 10.13
CA MET A 165 23.06 4.37 10.77
C MET A 165 23.19 5.87 10.54
N SER A 166 23.66 6.59 11.55
CA SER A 166 24.07 8.00 11.44
C SER A 166 25.54 8.15 11.68
N VAL A 167 26.13 9.17 11.06
CA VAL A 167 27.51 9.54 11.32
C VAL A 167 27.57 10.31 12.63
N ASP A 168 28.41 9.85 13.55
CA ASP A 168 28.74 10.57 14.76
C ASP A 168 29.79 11.64 14.43
N SER A 169 29.46 12.90 14.73
CA SER A 169 30.37 14.03 14.50
C SER A 169 31.50 14.10 15.54
N ASP A 170 31.37 13.39 16.65
CA ASP A 170 32.43 13.31 17.67
C ASP A 170 33.51 12.33 17.20
N ALA A 171 34.48 12.88 16.46
CA ALA A 171 35.55 12.11 15.90
C ALA A 171 36.48 11.54 16.97
N PHE A 172 36.73 10.23 16.92
CA PHE A 172 37.82 9.61 17.68
C PHE A 172 39.02 9.41 16.75
N MET A 173 40.17 9.98 17.14
CA MET A 173 41.40 9.96 16.32
C MET A 173 41.19 10.45 14.87
N GLU A 174 40.47 11.56 14.69
CA GLU A 174 40.14 12.16 13.40
C GLU A 174 39.27 11.29 12.46
N ASN A 175 38.67 10.20 12.99
CA ASN A 175 37.76 9.36 12.25
C ASN A 175 36.34 9.51 12.80
N ASN A 176 35.38 9.78 11.91
CA ASN A 176 33.97 9.81 12.27
C ASN A 176 33.48 8.39 12.58
N GLY A 177 32.76 8.25 13.67
CA GLY A 177 32.07 7.00 14.02
C GLY A 177 30.77 6.84 13.26
N MET A 178 30.26 5.60 13.21
CA MET A 178 28.88 5.33 12.80
C MET A 178 28.12 4.73 13.97
N ILE A 179 26.99 5.32 14.29
CA ILE A 179 26.12 4.85 15.39
C ILE A 179 24.75 4.45 14.84
N PRO A 180 24.09 3.43 15.42
CA PRO A 180 22.71 3.11 15.06
C PRO A 180 21.78 4.28 15.38
N ASN A 181 21.04 4.73 14.38
CA ASN A 181 20.07 5.82 14.53
C ASN A 181 18.67 5.27 14.87
N THR A 182 18.32 4.08 14.37
CA THR A 182 17.06 3.42 14.67
C THR A 182 17.31 1.99 15.16
N MET A 183 16.39 1.50 15.99
CA MET A 183 16.42 0.08 16.38
C MET A 183 16.14 -0.80 15.17
N ILE A 184 16.91 -1.86 15.03
CA ILE A 184 16.67 -2.88 14.01
C ILE A 184 15.47 -3.71 14.45
N SER A 185 14.47 -3.85 13.59
CA SER A 185 13.28 -4.65 13.83
C SER A 185 13.13 -5.74 12.74
N PRO A 186 13.94 -6.80 12.80
CA PRO A 186 13.99 -7.82 11.75
C PRO A 186 12.68 -8.61 11.64
N ASP A 187 11.93 -8.70 12.74
CA ASP A 187 10.65 -9.41 12.83
C ASP A 187 9.45 -8.58 12.34
N LEU A 188 9.72 -7.36 11.84
CA LEU A 188 8.67 -6.51 11.28
C LEU A 188 8.01 -7.19 10.10
N THR A 189 6.69 -7.37 10.17
CA THR A 189 5.90 -8.07 9.16
C THR A 189 4.68 -7.25 8.74
N TRP A 190 3.96 -7.75 7.76
CA TRP A 190 2.74 -7.18 7.23
C TRP A 190 1.68 -6.99 8.32
N GLU A 191 1.06 -5.83 8.34
CA GLU A 191 -0.19 -5.63 9.06
C GLU A 191 -1.30 -6.35 8.29
N LYS A 192 -2.05 -7.23 8.96
CA LYS A 192 -3.12 -8.02 8.34
C LYS A 192 -4.47 -7.57 8.86
N SER A 193 -5.37 -7.30 7.93
CA SER A 193 -6.77 -7.03 8.22
C SER A 193 -7.65 -8.15 7.70
N GLU A 194 -8.62 -8.57 8.49
CA GLU A 194 -9.63 -9.55 8.11
C GLU A 194 -10.98 -8.86 7.97
N GLN A 195 -11.69 -9.19 6.91
CA GLN A 195 -13.00 -8.60 6.62
C GLN A 195 -14.01 -9.67 6.31
N TYR A 196 -15.18 -9.54 6.91
CA TYR A 196 -16.37 -10.35 6.68
C TYR A 196 -17.47 -9.43 6.17
N ASP A 197 -18.16 -9.86 5.12
CA ASP A 197 -19.31 -9.14 4.58
C ASP A 197 -20.45 -10.14 4.32
N ILE A 198 -21.67 -9.76 4.73
CA ILE A 198 -22.90 -10.49 4.40
C ILE A 198 -23.88 -9.46 3.88
N GLY A 199 -24.44 -9.71 2.70
CA GLY A 199 -25.36 -8.79 2.05
C GLY A 199 -26.54 -9.51 1.45
N LEU A 200 -27.68 -8.79 1.44
CA LEU A 200 -28.92 -9.19 0.81
C LEU A 200 -29.34 -8.10 -0.16
N ASP A 201 -29.39 -8.45 -1.44
CA ASP A 201 -29.83 -7.55 -2.50
C ASP A 201 -31.23 -7.99 -2.96
N LEU A 202 -32.19 -7.06 -2.98
CA LEU A 202 -33.58 -7.30 -3.39
C LEU A 202 -34.04 -6.20 -4.36
N ASP A 203 -34.59 -6.60 -5.48
CA ASP A 203 -35.36 -5.76 -6.39
C ASP A 203 -36.83 -6.23 -6.39
N MET A 204 -37.75 -5.31 -6.15
CA MET A 204 -39.15 -5.62 -5.91
C MET A 204 -40.07 -4.66 -6.66
N PHE A 205 -41.31 -5.12 -6.94
CA PHE A 205 -42.41 -4.32 -7.51
C PHE A 205 -42.07 -3.71 -8.88
N ASP A 206 -41.73 -4.56 -9.84
CA ASP A 206 -41.29 -4.17 -11.18
C ASP A 206 -40.03 -3.27 -11.11
N TYR A 207 -39.04 -3.64 -10.31
CA TYR A 207 -37.77 -2.91 -10.10
C TYR A 207 -37.94 -1.49 -9.53
N ARG A 208 -39.10 -1.17 -8.94
CA ARG A 208 -39.36 0.16 -8.36
C ARG A 208 -38.72 0.36 -7.00
N LEU A 209 -38.55 -0.71 -6.23
CA LEU A 209 -37.90 -0.68 -4.93
C LEU A 209 -36.63 -1.56 -4.97
N LYS A 210 -35.51 -0.94 -4.67
CA LYS A 210 -34.20 -1.60 -4.62
C LYS A 210 -33.62 -1.47 -3.22
N MET A 211 -33.24 -2.60 -2.61
CA MET A 211 -32.62 -2.68 -1.31
C MET A 211 -31.31 -3.45 -1.42
N LYS A 212 -30.25 -2.91 -0.82
CA LYS A 212 -28.90 -3.50 -0.82
C LYS A 212 -28.29 -3.42 0.57
#